data_f07938b158da8d1b2edd53b909ce9b0c
#
_entry.id   f07938b158da8d1b2edd53b909ce9b0c
#
_cell.length_a   1.000
_cell.length_b   1.000
_cell.length_c   1.000
_cell.angle_alpha   90.00
_cell.angle_beta   90.00
_cell.angle_gamma   90.00
#
_symmetry.space_group_name_H-M   'P 1'
#
loop_
_entity.id
_entity.type
_entity.pdbx_description
1 polymer ?
#
loop_
_entity_poly.entity_id
_entity_poly.type
_entity_poly.pdbx_seq_one_letter_code
_entity_poly.pdbx_strand_id
1 'polypeptide(L)'
;RNMPNLEVGKGITFRPKSNWFSLTMRFRMQNMVGLSFDKDFTLTKTDAQVKRLRLRFDGHIYSPKLVYSIQLGFTSYDTEPLPNGNMNIVRDAIVYYVPSPKWNIGFGQTKIKANRARTNSSSALQFIDRSIVNSEFNLDRGFGFFGEYNMRQGEGFNLSAKGSVTLGEGRNWGSSAIGGVAYTGRLELYPLGRFKSKGDVLEGDFEGEERVKILLAGAYSYNHKASRLKGQRGAVMPDDATRNLGSYFADFILKYRGFAFYTDFMGRSCDEPLFDPRSNAFVYNGQGLNVQTSYLFDKKWEIALRNSTLFPESEVQPFAGYKRWNQTTFGVTRYIIGHSLKVQADMSYNHRSESIDPNYNRWEIRFQLELGL
;
A
#
# COMPACT_ATOMS: atom_id res chain seq x y z
N ARG A 1 9.42 17.64 35.53
CA ARG A 1 10.14 16.99 34.43
C ARG A 1 9.08 16.40 33.48
N ASN A 2 9.11 16.82 32.21
CA ASN A 2 8.27 16.20 31.17
C ASN A 2 8.92 14.86 30.80
N MET A 3 8.53 13.77 31.45
CA MET A 3 9.00 12.45 31.05
C MET A 3 8.31 12.02 29.75
N PRO A 4 9.04 11.39 28.80
CA PRO A 4 8.42 10.80 27.63
C PRO A 4 7.46 9.69 28.04
N ASN A 5 6.28 9.65 27.42
CA ASN A 5 5.35 8.54 27.60
C ASN A 5 5.71 7.45 26.60
N LEU A 6 6.06 6.27 27.11
CA LEU A 6 6.34 5.07 26.33
C LEU A 6 5.14 4.14 26.39
N GLU A 7 4.55 3.85 25.25
CA GLU A 7 3.44 2.90 25.14
C GLU A 7 3.68 1.98 23.94
N VAL A 8 3.73 0.67 24.22
CA VAL A 8 3.96 -0.34 23.17
C VAL A 8 2.88 -0.24 22.08
N GLY A 9 3.32 -0.12 20.84
CA GLY A 9 2.45 0.06 19.67
C GLY A 9 2.02 1.51 19.40
N LYS A 10 2.26 2.44 20.32
CA LYS A 10 1.98 3.86 20.14
C LYS A 10 3.25 4.71 20.04
N GLY A 11 4.40 4.15 20.43
CA GLY A 11 5.70 4.81 20.34
C GLY A 11 6.08 5.62 21.56
N ILE A 12 7.11 6.47 21.42
CA ILE A 12 7.62 7.37 22.44
C ILE A 12 7.10 8.77 22.12
N THR A 13 6.30 9.33 23.02
CA THR A 13 5.69 10.65 22.82
C THR A 13 6.27 11.68 23.76
N PHE A 14 6.70 12.80 23.19
CA PHE A 14 7.11 14.03 23.90
C PHE A 14 6.06 15.11 23.65
N ARG A 15 5.53 15.72 24.75
CA ARG A 15 4.60 16.82 24.67
C ARG A 15 4.85 17.78 25.84
N PRO A 16 5.29 19.03 25.59
CA PRO A 16 5.45 20.03 26.64
C PRO A 16 4.07 20.48 27.16
N LYS A 17 4.04 21.00 28.39
CA LYS A 17 2.80 21.51 28.99
C LYS A 17 2.13 22.63 28.17
N SER A 18 2.93 23.46 27.51
CA SER A 18 2.46 24.53 26.62
C SER A 18 1.74 24.02 25.34
N ASN A 19 1.87 22.74 25.03
CA ASN A 19 1.22 22.09 23.88
C ASN A 19 1.46 22.77 22.51
N TRP A 20 2.54 23.56 22.39
CA TRP A 20 2.89 24.22 21.13
C TRP A 20 3.57 23.27 20.14
N PHE A 21 4.08 22.13 20.60
CA PHE A 21 4.53 21.04 19.75
C PHE A 21 4.27 19.68 20.38
N SER A 22 4.26 18.63 19.56
CA SER A 22 4.36 17.25 20.00
C SER A 22 5.24 16.47 19.04
N LEU A 23 5.92 15.44 19.55
CA LEU A 23 6.72 14.52 18.78
C LEU A 23 6.43 13.11 19.26
N THR A 24 5.95 12.24 18.37
CA THR A 24 5.83 10.80 18.60
C THR A 24 6.79 10.10 17.67
N MET A 25 7.72 9.35 18.24
CA MET A 25 8.66 8.52 17.52
C MET A 25 8.23 7.06 17.56
N ARG A 26 8.22 6.39 16.42
CA ARG A 26 7.91 4.97 16.27
C ARG A 26 8.95 4.29 15.39
N PHE A 27 9.26 3.05 15.70
CA PHE A 27 10.05 2.22 14.81
C PHE A 27 9.30 0.94 14.44
N ARG A 28 9.76 0.29 13.37
CA ARG A 28 9.28 -1.01 12.94
C ARG A 28 10.37 -1.79 12.26
N MET A 29 10.42 -3.08 12.59
CA MET A 29 11.28 -4.07 11.97
C MET A 29 10.45 -5.28 11.52
N GLN A 30 10.72 -5.77 10.31
CA GLN A 30 10.15 -7.01 9.76
C GLN A 30 11.28 -7.86 9.23
N ASN A 31 11.49 -9.03 9.82
CA ASN A 31 12.45 -10.03 9.39
C ASN A 31 11.72 -11.19 8.74
N MET A 32 12.18 -11.62 7.58
CA MET A 32 11.52 -12.64 6.77
C MET A 32 12.49 -13.71 6.31
N VAL A 33 12.03 -14.94 6.30
CA VAL A 33 12.64 -16.07 5.58
C VAL A 33 11.61 -16.61 4.60
N GLY A 34 12.04 -16.95 3.39
CA GLY A 34 11.21 -17.49 2.34
C GLY A 34 11.89 -18.64 1.60
N LEU A 35 11.09 -19.62 1.22
CA LEU A 35 11.49 -20.78 0.41
C LEU A 35 10.62 -20.79 -0.84
N SER A 36 11.24 -20.95 -2.02
CA SER A 36 10.52 -21.13 -3.27
C SER A 36 10.78 -22.54 -3.81
N PHE A 37 9.71 -23.17 -4.30
CA PHE A 37 9.75 -24.49 -4.86
C PHE A 37 9.14 -24.44 -6.27
N ASP A 38 9.60 -25.32 -7.16
CA ASP A 38 8.97 -25.51 -8.46
C ASP A 38 7.60 -26.21 -8.34
N LYS A 39 6.98 -26.52 -9.46
CA LYS A 39 5.69 -27.22 -9.52
C LYS A 39 5.73 -28.62 -8.88
N ASP A 40 6.90 -29.29 -8.92
CA ASP A 40 7.14 -30.64 -8.40
C ASP A 40 7.64 -30.62 -6.93
N PHE A 41 7.57 -29.47 -6.28
CA PHE A 41 7.98 -29.23 -4.90
C PHE A 41 9.48 -29.41 -4.65
N THR A 42 10.33 -29.16 -5.67
CA THR A 42 11.77 -29.09 -5.53
C THR A 42 12.20 -27.67 -5.10
N LEU A 43 13.03 -27.57 -4.08
CA LEU A 43 13.52 -26.26 -3.58
C LEU A 43 14.38 -25.59 -4.66
N THR A 44 13.98 -24.39 -5.09
CA THR A 44 14.67 -23.60 -6.12
C THR A 44 15.35 -22.36 -5.58
N LYS A 45 14.84 -21.80 -4.44
CA LYS A 45 15.39 -20.57 -3.88
C LYS A 45 15.13 -20.47 -2.39
N THR A 46 16.10 -19.91 -1.65
CA THR A 46 15.95 -19.50 -0.25
C THR A 46 16.26 -18.01 -0.13
N ASP A 47 15.35 -17.26 0.51
CA ASP A 47 15.50 -15.84 0.84
C ASP A 47 15.52 -15.63 2.34
N ALA A 48 16.44 -14.79 2.83
CA ALA A 48 16.45 -14.31 4.22
C ALA A 48 16.80 -12.82 4.22
N GLN A 49 15.95 -11.99 4.80
CA GLN A 49 16.15 -10.55 4.74
C GLN A 49 15.48 -9.77 5.86
N VAL A 50 16.07 -8.65 6.21
CA VAL A 50 15.38 -7.56 6.91
C VAL A 50 14.49 -6.85 5.90
N LYS A 51 13.22 -7.26 5.82
CA LYS A 51 12.31 -6.78 4.79
C LYS A 51 11.97 -5.31 4.96
N ARG A 52 11.76 -4.87 6.20
CA ARG A 52 11.50 -3.45 6.51
C ARG A 52 12.17 -3.08 7.82
N LEU A 53 12.84 -1.95 7.80
CA LEU A 53 13.33 -1.24 8.99
C LEU A 53 12.96 0.23 8.79
N ARG A 54 12.09 0.75 9.66
CA ARG A 54 11.52 2.10 9.49
C ARG A 54 11.52 2.88 10.78
N LEU A 55 11.79 4.18 10.65
CA LEU A 55 11.53 5.19 11.69
C LEU A 55 10.42 6.11 11.20
N ARG A 56 9.55 6.50 12.13
CA ARG A 56 8.48 7.45 11.86
C ARG A 56 8.37 8.46 12.97
N PHE A 57 8.21 9.72 12.58
CA PHE A 57 8.03 10.86 13.44
C PHE A 57 6.73 11.54 13.06
N ASP A 58 5.81 11.65 13.99
CA ASP A 58 4.53 12.34 13.82
C ASP A 58 4.35 13.34 14.95
N GLY A 59 3.65 14.43 14.68
CA GLY A 59 3.36 15.40 15.72
C GLY A 59 2.70 16.65 15.18
N HIS A 60 2.68 17.69 15.98
CA HIS A 60 2.26 19.02 15.57
C HIS A 60 3.29 20.06 16.01
N ILE A 61 3.29 21.19 15.34
CA ILE A 61 4.12 22.35 15.65
C ILE A 61 3.28 23.61 15.60
N TYR A 62 3.56 24.56 16.50
CA TYR A 62 2.86 25.83 16.66
C TYR A 62 1.40 25.67 17.13
N SER A 63 0.63 24.79 16.51
CA SER A 63 -0.78 24.53 16.82
C SER A 63 -1.10 23.05 16.56
N PRO A 64 -1.98 22.41 17.35
CA PRO A 64 -2.50 21.06 17.05
C PRO A 64 -3.17 20.90 15.68
N LYS A 65 -3.47 22.02 15.01
CA LYS A 65 -4.01 22.03 13.64
C LYS A 65 -2.92 21.90 12.57
N LEU A 66 -1.64 22.15 12.89
CA LEU A 66 -0.52 22.04 11.97
C LEU A 66 0.28 20.77 12.29
N VAL A 67 -0.07 19.67 11.63
CA VAL A 67 0.44 18.32 11.88
C VAL A 67 1.51 17.98 10.86
N TYR A 68 2.58 17.30 11.28
CA TYR A 68 3.60 16.79 10.37
C TYR A 68 3.75 15.28 10.49
N SER A 69 4.24 14.66 9.43
CA SER A 69 4.61 13.25 9.41
C SER A 69 5.86 13.05 8.56
N ILE A 70 6.87 12.41 9.15
CA ILE A 70 8.11 12.03 8.49
C ILE A 70 8.28 10.53 8.66
N GLN A 71 8.55 9.80 7.57
CA GLN A 71 8.87 8.38 7.63
C GLN A 71 10.13 8.09 6.82
N LEU A 72 11.07 7.40 7.46
CA LEU A 72 12.31 6.92 6.87
C LEU A 72 12.29 5.40 6.72
N GLY A 73 12.92 4.87 5.69
CA GLY A 73 13.10 3.45 5.45
C GLY A 73 14.56 3.16 5.14
N PHE A 74 15.10 2.06 5.67
CA PHE A 74 16.53 1.77 5.65
C PHE A 74 16.90 0.48 4.92
N THR A 75 15.92 -0.22 4.35
CA THR A 75 16.16 -1.47 3.62
C THR A 75 16.02 -1.27 2.12
N SER A 76 16.69 -2.08 1.31
CA SER A 76 16.56 -2.07 -0.14
C SER A 76 15.12 -2.28 -0.63
N TYR A 77 14.28 -2.98 0.15
CA TYR A 77 12.86 -3.15 -0.15
C TYR A 77 12.06 -1.84 -0.04
N ASP A 78 12.52 -0.91 0.79
CA ASP A 78 11.84 0.36 1.07
C ASP A 78 12.43 1.56 0.34
N THR A 79 13.65 1.44 -0.16
CA THR A 79 14.39 2.51 -0.82
C THR A 79 14.48 2.27 -2.32
N GLU A 80 14.63 3.33 -3.07
CA GLU A 80 14.97 3.29 -4.50
C GLU A 80 16.28 4.06 -4.67
N PRO A 81 17.23 3.55 -5.47
CA PRO A 81 18.46 4.28 -5.73
C PRO A 81 18.16 5.59 -6.47
N LEU A 82 18.87 6.64 -6.10
CA LEU A 82 18.91 7.89 -6.85
C LEU A 82 19.82 7.72 -8.09
N PRO A 83 19.73 8.61 -9.10
CA PRO A 83 20.60 8.57 -10.27
C PRO A 83 22.10 8.55 -9.95
N ASN A 84 22.52 9.12 -8.82
CA ASN A 84 23.89 9.12 -8.33
C ASN A 84 24.28 7.86 -7.54
N GLY A 85 23.43 6.84 -7.49
CA GLY A 85 23.64 5.59 -6.76
C GLY A 85 23.37 5.65 -5.25
N ASN A 86 23.12 6.82 -4.68
CA ASN A 86 22.76 6.94 -3.28
C ASN A 86 21.34 6.43 -3.02
N MET A 87 21.12 5.83 -1.86
CA MET A 87 19.80 5.34 -1.45
C MET A 87 18.97 6.46 -0.85
N ASN A 88 17.79 6.70 -1.39
CA ASN A 88 16.87 7.67 -0.82
C ASN A 88 16.00 7.03 0.26
N ILE A 89 16.27 7.37 1.51
CA ILE A 89 15.59 6.82 2.68
C ILE A 89 14.26 7.51 3.00
N VAL A 90 13.99 8.70 2.43
CA VAL A 90 12.77 9.47 2.74
C VAL A 90 11.56 8.81 2.05
N ARG A 91 10.61 8.37 2.88
CA ARG A 91 9.34 7.79 2.39
C ARG A 91 8.21 8.82 2.45
N ASP A 92 7.99 9.41 3.60
CA ASP A 92 7.00 10.47 3.82
C ASP A 92 7.68 11.69 4.42
N ALA A 93 7.35 12.88 3.93
CA ALA A 93 7.74 14.18 4.48
C ALA A 93 6.62 15.15 4.10
N ILE A 94 5.67 15.35 5.01
CA ILE A 94 4.44 16.11 4.73
C ILE A 94 3.99 16.90 5.94
N VAL A 95 3.44 18.07 5.66
CA VAL A 95 2.74 18.90 6.65
C VAL A 95 1.27 18.97 6.27
N TYR A 96 0.41 18.82 7.27
CA TYR A 96 -1.04 18.91 7.13
C TYR A 96 -1.59 20.08 7.94
N TYR A 97 -2.50 20.82 7.35
CA TYR A 97 -3.38 21.73 8.05
C TYR A 97 -4.74 21.07 8.27
N VAL A 98 -5.13 20.93 9.53
CA VAL A 98 -6.35 20.25 9.98
C VAL A 98 -7.26 21.29 10.66
N PRO A 99 -7.98 22.15 9.90
CA PRO A 99 -8.80 23.21 10.47
C PRO A 99 -9.94 22.67 11.34
N SER A 100 -10.44 21.49 10.99
CA SER A 100 -11.50 20.80 11.73
C SER A 100 -11.35 19.29 11.57
N PRO A 101 -12.06 18.47 12.37
CA PRO A 101 -12.06 17.01 12.22
C PRO A 101 -12.55 16.50 10.85
N LYS A 102 -13.20 17.36 10.06
CA LYS A 102 -13.74 17.02 8.73
C LYS A 102 -12.71 17.22 7.63
N TRP A 103 -11.78 18.15 7.77
CA TRP A 103 -10.87 18.57 6.72
C TRP A 103 -9.42 18.29 7.06
N ASN A 104 -8.68 17.79 6.09
CA ASN A 104 -7.23 17.61 6.16
C ASN A 104 -6.62 18.07 4.82
N ILE A 105 -5.76 19.06 4.85
CA ILE A 105 -5.11 19.65 3.68
C ILE A 105 -3.60 19.47 3.87
N GLY A 106 -2.93 18.77 2.95
CA GLY A 106 -1.53 18.42 3.05
C GLY A 106 -0.69 18.99 1.92
N PHE A 107 0.57 19.32 2.23
CA PHE A 107 1.59 19.65 1.25
C PHE A 107 2.89 18.91 1.57
N GLY A 108 3.50 18.28 0.58
CA GLY A 108 4.73 17.51 0.71
C GLY A 108 4.63 16.15 0.03
N GLN A 109 5.40 15.18 0.51
CA GLN A 109 5.45 13.83 -0.04
C GLN A 109 4.77 12.82 0.88
N THR A 110 3.79 12.11 0.38
CA THR A 110 3.12 11.00 1.09
C THR A 110 2.45 10.04 0.12
N LYS A 111 1.81 9.00 0.69
CA LYS A 111 1.01 8.03 -0.09
C LYS A 111 -0.15 8.70 -0.81
N ILE A 112 -0.28 8.40 -2.11
CA ILE A 112 -1.46 8.76 -2.89
C ILE A 112 -2.63 7.92 -2.43
N LYS A 113 -3.73 8.56 -2.06
CA LYS A 113 -4.92 7.92 -1.46
C LYS A 113 -5.84 7.30 -2.51
N ALA A 114 -5.32 6.60 -3.51
CA ALA A 114 -6.10 5.96 -4.56
C ALA A 114 -6.51 4.52 -4.19
N ASN A 115 -5.54 3.65 -3.96
CA ASN A 115 -5.80 2.24 -3.68
C ASN A 115 -5.57 1.90 -2.20
N ARG A 116 -6.55 1.25 -1.60
CA ARG A 116 -6.57 0.89 -0.19
C ARG A 116 -5.42 -0.04 0.20
N ALA A 117 -5.18 -1.09 -0.59
CA ALA A 117 -4.10 -2.04 -0.33
C ALA A 117 -2.74 -1.36 -0.13
N ARG A 118 -2.47 -0.24 -0.80
CA ARG A 118 -1.24 0.53 -0.62
C ARG A 118 -1.31 1.54 0.51
N THR A 119 -2.47 2.20 0.69
CA THR A 119 -2.65 3.20 1.76
C THR A 119 -2.63 2.57 3.15
N ASN A 120 -3.15 1.36 3.31
CA ASN A 120 -3.06 0.62 4.56
C ASN A 120 -1.59 0.42 4.96
N SER A 121 -1.36 0.41 6.28
CA SER A 121 -0.03 0.17 6.82
C SER A 121 0.43 -1.25 6.49
N SER A 122 1.73 -1.41 6.20
CA SER A 122 2.30 -2.76 6.06
C SER A 122 2.32 -3.58 7.35
N SER A 123 2.09 -2.96 8.51
CA SER A 123 1.87 -3.68 9.77
C SER A 123 0.47 -4.26 9.90
N ALA A 124 -0.48 -3.71 9.15
CA ALA A 124 -1.88 -4.13 9.21
C ALA A 124 -2.22 -5.26 8.22
N LEU A 125 -1.22 -5.76 7.48
CA LEU A 125 -1.39 -6.84 6.51
C LEU A 125 -1.65 -8.17 7.20
N GLN A 126 -2.55 -8.95 6.63
CA GLN A 126 -2.85 -10.35 7.01
C GLN A 126 -1.81 -11.32 6.46
N PHE A 127 -1.19 -10.98 5.35
CA PHE A 127 -0.13 -11.74 4.69
C PHE A 127 1.20 -10.99 4.77
N ILE A 128 2.29 -11.69 4.54
CA ILE A 128 3.64 -11.12 4.56
C ILE A 128 3.80 -10.05 3.48
N ASP A 129 3.11 -10.21 2.35
CA ASP A 129 3.05 -9.22 1.27
C ASP A 129 1.63 -8.89 0.82
N ARG A 130 1.53 -7.74 0.16
CA ARG A 130 0.34 -7.36 -0.59
C ARG A 130 0.14 -8.27 -1.79
N SER A 131 -1.07 -8.23 -2.37
CA SER A 131 -1.44 -8.99 -3.57
C SER A 131 -0.54 -8.67 -4.78
N ILE A 132 -0.44 -9.60 -5.73
CA ILE A 132 0.21 -9.34 -7.03
C ILE A 132 -0.49 -8.20 -7.78
N VAL A 133 -1.79 -8.04 -7.62
CA VAL A 133 -2.59 -6.94 -8.18
C VAL A 133 -2.09 -5.59 -7.67
N ASN A 134 -1.93 -5.47 -6.34
CA ASN A 134 -1.33 -4.26 -5.78
C ASN A 134 0.13 -4.09 -6.22
N SER A 135 0.89 -5.16 -6.37
CA SER A 135 2.29 -5.07 -6.82
C SER A 135 2.39 -4.43 -8.20
N GLU A 136 1.46 -4.74 -9.11
CA GLU A 136 1.47 -4.23 -10.47
C GLU A 136 0.84 -2.84 -10.59
N PHE A 137 -0.34 -2.62 -10.04
CA PHE A 137 -1.16 -1.44 -10.34
C PHE A 137 -1.15 -0.34 -9.27
N ASN A 138 -0.49 -0.54 -8.13
CA ASN A 138 -0.57 0.47 -7.07
C ASN A 138 0.02 1.82 -7.47
N LEU A 139 -0.60 2.88 -6.97
CA LEU A 139 0.02 4.19 -6.84
C LEU A 139 0.71 4.26 -5.47
N ASP A 140 2.00 4.58 -5.46
CA ASP A 140 2.77 4.61 -4.20
C ASP A 140 2.67 5.99 -3.54
N ARG A 141 3.63 6.82 -3.81
CA ARG A 141 3.78 8.14 -3.20
C ARG A 141 4.01 9.19 -4.29
N GLY A 142 3.66 10.43 -3.98
CA GLY A 142 3.95 11.57 -4.81
C GLY A 142 4.20 12.79 -3.94
N PHE A 143 4.85 13.80 -4.50
CA PHE A 143 5.02 15.12 -3.92
C PHE A 143 4.00 16.08 -4.52
N GLY A 144 3.28 16.81 -3.68
CA GLY A 144 2.29 17.77 -4.12
C GLY A 144 1.30 18.16 -3.03
N PHE A 145 0.08 18.49 -3.47
CA PHE A 145 -1.03 18.87 -2.61
C PHE A 145 -2.01 17.70 -2.42
N PHE A 146 -2.52 17.58 -1.21
CA PHE A 146 -3.47 16.54 -0.81
C PHE A 146 -4.64 17.18 -0.07
N GLY A 147 -5.85 16.70 -0.33
CA GLY A 147 -7.07 17.10 0.36
C GLY A 147 -7.88 15.90 0.78
N GLU A 148 -8.43 15.94 2.00
CA GLU A 148 -9.37 14.93 2.48
C GLU A 148 -10.55 15.63 3.16
N TYR A 149 -11.74 15.20 2.79
CA TYR A 149 -12.99 15.55 3.48
C TYR A 149 -13.59 14.29 4.08
N ASN A 150 -13.95 14.36 5.36
CA ASN A 150 -14.58 13.27 6.08
C ASN A 150 -15.90 13.75 6.68
N MET A 151 -17.01 13.31 6.12
CA MET A 151 -18.29 13.47 6.75
C MET A 151 -18.31 12.62 8.02
N ARG A 152 -18.60 13.24 9.15
CA ARG A 152 -18.74 12.56 10.44
C ARG A 152 -20.18 12.72 10.90
N GLN A 153 -20.92 11.66 10.77
CA GLN A 153 -22.24 11.53 11.34
C GLN A 153 -22.28 10.19 12.07
N GLY A 154 -22.69 10.14 13.30
CA GLY A 154 -22.80 8.99 14.17
C GLY A 154 -22.88 7.58 13.53
N GLU A 155 -23.88 6.79 13.85
CA GLU A 155 -24.00 5.40 13.38
C GLU A 155 -24.59 5.26 11.96
N GLY A 156 -25.04 6.34 11.32
CA GLY A 156 -25.66 6.30 10.01
C GLY A 156 -24.65 6.32 8.84
N PHE A 157 -25.18 6.59 7.65
CA PHE A 157 -24.38 6.74 6.43
C PHE A 157 -23.27 7.78 6.60
N ASN A 158 -22.07 7.42 6.17
CA ASN A 158 -20.90 8.30 6.18
C ASN A 158 -20.18 8.27 4.83
N LEU A 159 -19.43 9.35 4.55
CA LEU A 159 -18.69 9.54 3.29
C LEU A 159 -17.33 10.13 3.58
N SER A 160 -16.33 9.75 2.78
CA SER A 160 -15.05 10.46 2.66
C SER A 160 -14.73 10.71 1.19
N ALA A 161 -14.24 11.92 0.90
CA ALA A 161 -13.67 12.27 -0.39
C ALA A 161 -12.20 12.63 -0.21
N LYS A 162 -11.34 12.14 -1.08
CA LYS A 162 -9.88 12.37 -1.05
C LYS A 162 -9.40 12.76 -2.43
N GLY A 163 -8.47 13.71 -2.49
CA GLY A 163 -7.90 14.15 -3.74
C GLY A 163 -6.43 14.51 -3.61
N SER A 164 -5.71 14.49 -4.70
CA SER A 164 -4.34 14.98 -4.76
C SER A 164 -3.96 15.46 -6.15
N VAL A 165 -3.07 16.46 -6.17
CA VAL A 165 -2.35 16.93 -7.36
C VAL A 165 -0.88 16.79 -7.06
N THR A 166 -0.18 15.93 -7.81
CA THR A 166 1.23 15.59 -7.57
C THR A 166 2.03 15.65 -8.85
N LEU A 167 3.37 15.67 -8.75
CA LEU A 167 4.26 15.65 -9.92
C LEU A 167 4.12 14.42 -10.82
N GLY A 168 3.50 13.33 -10.36
CA GLY A 168 3.29 12.13 -11.16
C GLY A 168 4.49 11.19 -11.29
N GLU A 169 5.68 11.60 -10.86
CA GLU A 169 6.95 10.86 -11.02
C GLU A 169 7.33 9.99 -9.81
N GLY A 170 6.46 9.94 -8.81
CA GLY A 170 6.69 9.18 -7.59
C GLY A 170 7.39 9.97 -6.50
N ARG A 171 8.06 9.25 -5.61
CA ARG A 171 8.74 9.86 -4.47
C ARG A 171 10.14 10.31 -4.81
N ASN A 172 10.58 11.38 -4.13
CA ASN A 172 11.95 11.89 -4.17
C ASN A 172 12.40 12.33 -5.56
N TRP A 173 11.46 12.64 -6.41
CA TRP A 173 11.74 13.15 -7.75
C TRP A 173 11.88 14.67 -7.69
N GLY A 174 13.05 15.16 -8.06
CA GLY A 174 13.39 16.58 -7.93
C GLY A 174 12.87 17.48 -9.06
N SER A 175 12.63 16.92 -10.24
CA SER A 175 12.10 17.66 -11.39
C SER A 175 11.35 16.74 -12.33
N SER A 176 10.39 17.29 -13.07
CA SER A 176 9.86 16.68 -14.29
C SER A 176 10.37 17.52 -15.46
N ALA A 177 11.21 16.94 -16.29
CA ALA A 177 11.78 17.64 -17.45
C ALA A 177 10.70 18.11 -18.44
N ILE A 178 9.51 17.53 -18.40
CA ILE A 178 8.45 17.72 -19.39
C ILE A 178 7.15 18.26 -18.76
N GLY A 179 7.14 18.54 -17.43
CA GLY A 179 5.99 19.16 -16.77
C GLY A 179 4.79 18.23 -16.58
N GLY A 180 5.02 16.94 -16.29
CA GLY A 180 3.96 15.99 -15.95
C GLY A 180 3.31 16.26 -14.61
N VAL A 181 1.99 16.04 -14.52
CA VAL A 181 1.20 16.20 -13.30
C VAL A 181 0.19 15.06 -13.21
N ALA A 182 0.03 14.51 -12.03
CA ALA A 182 -0.99 13.49 -11.73
C ALA A 182 -2.12 14.06 -10.89
N TYR A 183 -3.33 13.82 -11.34
CA TYR A 183 -4.58 14.18 -10.64
C TYR A 183 -5.23 12.90 -10.13
N THR A 184 -5.52 12.82 -8.85
CA THR A 184 -6.13 11.64 -8.25
C THR A 184 -7.34 12.02 -7.42
N GLY A 185 -8.44 11.29 -7.60
CA GLY A 185 -9.67 11.42 -6.81
C GLY A 185 -10.14 10.07 -6.27
N ARG A 186 -10.66 10.04 -5.04
CA ARG A 186 -11.23 8.87 -4.38
C ARG A 186 -12.47 9.22 -3.58
N LEU A 187 -13.49 8.39 -3.69
CA LEU A 187 -14.70 8.46 -2.89
C LEU A 187 -14.86 7.17 -2.07
N GLU A 188 -15.19 7.30 -0.79
CA GLU A 188 -15.45 6.19 0.13
C GLU A 188 -16.83 6.35 0.77
N LEU A 189 -17.65 5.31 0.68
CA LEU A 189 -18.99 5.24 1.23
C LEU A 189 -19.04 4.22 2.36
N TYR A 190 -19.64 4.59 3.48
CA TYR A 190 -19.84 3.77 4.66
C TYR A 190 -21.34 3.66 4.96
N PRO A 191 -22.09 2.77 4.26
CA PRO A 191 -23.55 2.72 4.35
C PRO A 191 -24.07 2.44 5.76
N LEU A 192 -23.33 1.64 6.53
CA LEU A 192 -23.68 1.19 7.88
C LEU A 192 -22.84 1.87 8.98
N GLY A 193 -22.37 3.09 8.71
CA GLY A 193 -21.53 3.84 9.62
C GLY A 193 -20.04 3.47 9.57
N ARG A 194 -19.22 4.25 10.28
CA ARG A 194 -17.77 4.04 10.35
C ARG A 194 -17.41 2.78 11.12
N PHE A 195 -16.27 2.19 10.78
CA PHE A 195 -15.68 1.09 11.51
C PHE A 195 -15.14 1.56 12.88
N LYS A 196 -15.21 0.68 13.86
CA LYS A 196 -14.69 0.91 15.22
C LYS A 196 -13.18 1.17 15.16
N SER A 197 -12.71 2.15 15.93
CA SER A 197 -11.27 2.47 16.07
C SER A 197 -10.51 2.59 14.73
N LYS A 198 -11.14 3.07 13.68
CA LYS A 198 -10.59 3.11 12.31
C LYS A 198 -10.25 1.71 11.75
N GLY A 199 -11.04 0.70 12.08
CA GLY A 199 -10.87 -0.66 11.59
C GLY A 199 -10.85 -0.80 10.07
N ASP A 200 -11.35 0.21 9.34
CA ASP A 200 -11.29 0.26 7.88
C ASP A 200 -9.87 0.35 7.30
N VAL A 201 -8.85 0.73 8.08
CA VAL A 201 -7.44 0.74 7.65
C VAL A 201 -6.68 -0.54 8.01
N LEU A 202 -7.34 -1.50 8.66
CA LEU A 202 -6.84 -2.85 8.94
C LEU A 202 -7.41 -3.81 7.89
N GLU A 203 -6.71 -4.87 7.55
CA GLU A 203 -7.25 -5.85 6.61
C GLU A 203 -8.23 -6.81 7.30
N GLY A 204 -7.84 -7.39 8.45
CA GLY A 204 -8.70 -8.23 9.28
C GLY A 204 -9.63 -7.45 10.22
N ASP A 205 -10.58 -8.15 10.85
CA ASP A 205 -11.49 -7.56 11.85
C ASP A 205 -10.88 -7.57 13.26
N PHE A 206 -9.71 -6.92 13.39
CA PHE A 206 -8.96 -6.88 14.67
C PHE A 206 -9.70 -6.10 15.77
N GLU A 207 -10.48 -5.10 15.40
CA GLU A 207 -11.27 -4.29 16.34
C GLU A 207 -12.52 -5.01 16.86
N GLY A 208 -12.97 -6.05 16.12
CA GLY A 208 -14.14 -6.86 16.47
C GLY A 208 -15.44 -6.09 16.30
N GLU A 209 -15.88 -5.92 15.08
CA GLU A 209 -17.15 -5.26 14.75
C GLU A 209 -18.33 -6.10 15.25
N GLU A 210 -19.12 -5.57 16.18
CA GLU A 210 -20.30 -6.27 16.73
C GLU A 210 -21.49 -6.29 15.77
N ARG A 211 -21.53 -5.37 14.82
CA ARG A 211 -22.51 -5.27 13.73
C ARG A 211 -21.78 -5.30 12.39
N VAL A 212 -22.47 -5.73 11.36
CA VAL A 212 -21.92 -5.69 10.00
C VAL A 212 -21.52 -4.26 9.65
N LYS A 213 -20.28 -4.10 9.22
CA LYS A 213 -19.76 -2.84 8.69
C LYS A 213 -19.29 -3.05 7.25
N ILE A 214 -19.63 -2.09 6.41
CA ILE A 214 -19.35 -2.12 4.98
C ILE A 214 -18.67 -0.83 4.56
N LEU A 215 -17.70 -0.95 3.66
CA LEU A 215 -17.12 0.14 2.92
C LEU A 215 -17.14 -0.21 1.44
N LEU A 216 -17.57 0.75 0.63
CA LEU A 216 -17.49 0.76 -0.83
C LEU A 216 -16.62 1.95 -1.23
N ALA A 217 -15.69 1.75 -2.15
CA ALA A 217 -14.87 2.85 -2.61
C ALA A 217 -14.48 2.73 -4.08
N GLY A 218 -14.31 3.88 -4.73
CA GLY A 218 -13.81 4.01 -6.07
C GLY A 218 -12.78 5.14 -6.16
N ALA A 219 -11.79 5.00 -7.04
CA ALA A 219 -10.80 6.03 -7.30
C ALA A 219 -10.34 6.00 -8.76
N TYR A 220 -9.94 7.17 -9.24
CA TYR A 220 -9.32 7.34 -10.53
C TYR A 220 -8.11 8.27 -10.41
N SER A 221 -7.06 7.97 -11.16
CA SER A 221 -5.88 8.81 -11.28
C SER A 221 -5.49 8.96 -12.74
N TYR A 222 -5.34 10.20 -13.17
CA TYR A 222 -4.81 10.55 -14.47
C TYR A 222 -3.41 11.14 -14.30
N ASN A 223 -2.40 10.48 -14.85
CA ASN A 223 -1.02 10.95 -14.84
C ASN A 223 -0.65 11.45 -16.23
N HIS A 224 -0.64 12.77 -16.39
CA HIS A 224 -0.29 13.44 -17.61
C HIS A 224 1.22 13.42 -17.83
N LYS A 225 1.66 12.98 -19.01
CA LYS A 225 3.08 12.90 -19.38
C LYS A 225 3.95 12.16 -18.33
N ALA A 226 3.49 11.01 -17.88
CA ALA A 226 4.31 10.16 -17.04
C ALA A 226 5.57 9.71 -17.78
N SER A 227 6.71 9.75 -17.11
CA SER A 227 8.01 9.32 -17.65
C SER A 227 8.43 7.92 -17.20
N ARG A 228 7.62 7.26 -16.36
CA ARG A 228 7.92 5.93 -15.81
C ARG A 228 6.89 4.89 -16.24
N LEU A 229 7.35 3.67 -16.51
CA LEU A 229 6.54 2.55 -17.01
C LEU A 229 5.33 2.18 -16.12
N LYS A 230 5.38 2.49 -14.82
CA LYS A 230 4.29 2.25 -13.86
C LYS A 230 3.75 3.55 -13.23
N GLY A 231 3.87 4.68 -13.94
CA GLY A 231 3.48 5.99 -13.43
C GLY A 231 4.44 6.50 -12.36
N GLN A 232 4.10 6.36 -11.08
CA GLN A 232 4.96 6.77 -9.96
C GLN A 232 6.08 5.77 -9.64
N ARG A 233 6.24 4.71 -10.42
CA ARG A 233 7.18 3.61 -10.17
C ARG A 233 7.68 2.99 -11.49
N GLY A 234 8.60 2.08 -11.37
CA GLY A 234 9.19 1.37 -12.50
C GLY A 234 10.38 2.12 -13.11
N ALA A 235 10.95 1.55 -14.15
CA ALA A 235 12.03 2.17 -14.90
C ALA A 235 11.52 3.42 -15.64
N VAL A 236 12.44 4.32 -15.96
CA VAL A 236 12.17 5.45 -16.85
C VAL A 236 11.87 4.91 -18.25
N MET A 237 10.95 5.53 -18.97
CA MET A 237 10.59 5.18 -20.32
C MET A 237 11.79 5.43 -21.26
N PRO A 238 11.98 4.58 -22.30
CA PRO A 238 13.08 4.77 -23.25
C PRO A 238 13.00 6.13 -23.98
N ASP A 239 14.16 6.65 -24.38
CA ASP A 239 14.30 7.81 -25.27
C ASP A 239 13.55 9.07 -24.76
N ASP A 240 13.54 9.28 -23.44
CA ASP A 240 12.80 10.36 -22.77
C ASP A 240 11.30 10.42 -23.14
N ALA A 241 10.75 9.30 -23.58
CA ALA A 241 9.33 9.19 -23.91
C ALA A 241 8.44 9.44 -22.71
N THR A 242 7.26 9.96 -22.97
CA THR A 242 6.21 10.11 -21.96
C THR A 242 4.90 9.53 -22.46
N ARG A 243 4.05 9.11 -21.52
CA ARG A 243 2.70 8.59 -21.81
C ARG A 243 1.68 9.17 -20.84
N ASN A 244 0.45 9.28 -21.29
CA ASN A 244 -0.67 9.55 -20.41
C ASN A 244 -1.18 8.22 -19.82
N LEU A 245 -1.23 8.14 -18.50
CA LEU A 245 -1.65 6.92 -17.81
C LEU A 245 -2.94 7.16 -17.05
N GLY A 246 -3.97 6.39 -17.37
CA GLY A 246 -5.18 6.25 -16.55
C GLY A 246 -5.03 5.08 -15.59
N SER A 247 -5.34 5.28 -14.30
CA SER A 247 -5.38 4.20 -13.32
C SER A 247 -6.71 4.25 -12.57
N TYR A 248 -7.38 3.11 -12.43
CA TYR A 248 -8.69 3.01 -11.80
C TYR A 248 -8.70 1.93 -10.73
N PHE A 249 -9.48 2.19 -9.68
CA PHE A 249 -9.53 1.37 -8.48
C PHE A 249 -10.96 1.28 -7.96
N ALA A 250 -11.34 0.08 -7.54
CA ALA A 250 -12.56 -0.13 -6.77
C ALA A 250 -12.25 -1.08 -5.62
N ASP A 251 -12.76 -0.82 -4.43
CA ASP A 251 -12.59 -1.73 -3.29
C ASP A 251 -13.85 -1.84 -2.43
N PHE A 252 -14.00 -3.02 -1.82
CA PHE A 252 -15.08 -3.36 -0.92
C PHE A 252 -14.52 -4.04 0.33
N ILE A 253 -15.03 -3.66 1.49
CA ILE A 253 -14.73 -4.29 2.79
C ILE A 253 -16.03 -4.62 3.49
N LEU A 254 -16.10 -5.82 4.07
CA LEU A 254 -17.12 -6.22 5.01
C LEU A 254 -16.47 -6.82 6.25
N LYS A 255 -16.90 -6.40 7.45
CA LYS A 255 -16.41 -6.95 8.73
C LYS A 255 -17.56 -7.23 9.68
N TYR A 256 -17.42 -8.34 10.42
CA TYR A 256 -18.40 -8.77 11.41
C TYR A 256 -17.82 -9.85 12.33
N ARG A 257 -17.75 -9.61 13.64
CA ARG A 257 -17.40 -10.56 14.70
C ARG A 257 -16.18 -11.44 14.40
N GLY A 258 -15.08 -10.79 14.02
CA GLY A 258 -13.82 -11.46 13.66
C GLY A 258 -13.72 -11.89 12.21
N PHE A 259 -14.84 -11.97 11.47
CA PHE A 259 -14.84 -12.22 10.04
C PHE A 259 -14.51 -10.93 9.28
N ALA A 260 -13.63 -11.03 8.29
CA ALA A 260 -13.34 -9.96 7.34
C ALA A 260 -13.36 -10.50 5.90
N PHE A 261 -13.98 -9.73 5.02
CA PHE A 261 -13.93 -9.92 3.58
C PHE A 261 -13.44 -8.63 2.93
N TYR A 262 -12.46 -8.73 2.07
CA TYR A 262 -11.88 -7.64 1.32
C TYR A 262 -11.71 -8.03 -0.14
N THR A 263 -12.11 -7.14 -1.03
CA THR A 263 -11.80 -7.29 -2.46
C THR A 263 -11.39 -5.95 -3.04
N ASP A 264 -10.46 -5.96 -3.97
CA ASP A 264 -10.03 -4.81 -4.74
C ASP A 264 -9.83 -5.18 -6.22
N PHE A 265 -10.30 -4.28 -7.06
CA PHE A 265 -10.12 -4.30 -8.49
C PHE A 265 -9.26 -3.09 -8.88
N MET A 266 -8.23 -3.33 -9.65
CA MET A 266 -7.29 -2.29 -10.08
C MET A 266 -6.96 -2.46 -11.55
N GLY A 267 -6.70 -1.36 -12.25
CA GLY A 267 -6.22 -1.42 -13.61
C GLY A 267 -5.48 -0.16 -14.03
N ARG A 268 -4.81 -0.28 -15.16
CA ARG A 268 -4.09 0.80 -15.85
C ARG A 268 -4.36 0.74 -17.33
N SER A 269 -4.55 1.92 -17.92
CA SER A 269 -4.67 2.12 -19.36
C SER A 269 -3.66 3.15 -19.84
N CYS A 270 -3.15 2.93 -21.05
CA CYS A 270 -2.24 3.80 -21.78
C CYS A 270 -2.51 3.60 -23.27
N ASP A 271 -2.64 4.68 -24.04
CA ASP A 271 -3.01 4.58 -25.46
C ASP A 271 -1.91 3.92 -26.30
N GLU A 272 -0.64 4.13 -25.93
CA GLU A 272 0.52 3.56 -26.61
C GLU A 272 1.43 2.85 -25.60
N PRO A 273 1.10 1.60 -25.15
CA PRO A 273 1.83 0.94 -24.09
C PRO A 273 3.18 0.35 -24.51
N LEU A 274 3.42 0.19 -25.81
CA LEU A 274 4.63 -0.43 -26.35
C LEU A 274 5.66 0.61 -26.78
N PHE A 275 6.93 0.23 -26.70
CA PHE A 275 8.08 0.98 -27.17
C PHE A 275 8.84 0.20 -28.24
N ASP A 276 9.98 0.71 -28.72
CA ASP A 276 10.83 -0.02 -29.67
C ASP A 276 11.08 -1.46 -29.13
N PRO A 277 10.87 -2.48 -29.95
CA PRO A 277 11.07 -3.89 -29.53
C PRO A 277 12.47 -4.17 -28.96
N ARG A 278 13.49 -3.40 -29.37
CA ARG A 278 14.85 -3.53 -28.85
C ARG A 278 15.00 -3.09 -27.40
N SER A 279 14.12 -2.20 -26.92
CA SER A 279 14.15 -1.73 -25.52
C SER A 279 13.55 -2.73 -24.55
N ASN A 280 12.75 -3.70 -25.03
CA ASN A 280 11.96 -4.64 -24.22
C ASN A 280 11.13 -3.94 -23.12
N ALA A 281 10.82 -2.65 -23.31
CA ALA A 281 10.06 -1.84 -22.39
C ALA A 281 8.59 -1.78 -22.81
N PHE A 282 7.70 -1.79 -21.83
CA PHE A 282 6.25 -1.61 -22.06
C PHE A 282 5.56 -1.08 -20.81
N VAL A 283 4.47 -0.36 -21.00
CA VAL A 283 3.54 -0.04 -19.93
C VAL A 283 2.59 -1.23 -19.76
N TYR A 284 2.50 -1.77 -18.57
CA TYR A 284 1.59 -2.89 -18.30
C TYR A 284 0.14 -2.39 -18.30
N ASN A 285 -0.49 -2.40 -19.47
CA ASN A 285 -1.94 -2.23 -19.61
C ASN A 285 -2.65 -3.50 -19.19
N GLY A 286 -3.73 -3.33 -18.45
CA GLY A 286 -4.53 -4.44 -17.98
C GLY A 286 -5.21 -4.17 -16.66
N GLN A 287 -5.70 -5.22 -16.08
CA GLN A 287 -6.48 -5.17 -14.84
C GLN A 287 -6.17 -6.36 -13.94
N GLY A 288 -6.59 -6.27 -12.69
CA GLY A 288 -6.45 -7.33 -11.72
C GLY A 288 -7.54 -7.30 -10.66
N LEU A 289 -7.88 -8.48 -10.19
CA LEU A 289 -8.84 -8.69 -9.11
C LEU A 289 -8.13 -9.40 -7.95
N ASN A 290 -8.30 -8.87 -6.76
CA ASN A 290 -7.88 -9.48 -5.51
C ASN A 290 -9.09 -9.73 -4.63
N VAL A 291 -9.22 -10.94 -4.12
CA VAL A 291 -10.26 -11.34 -3.17
C VAL A 291 -9.58 -12.00 -1.99
N GLN A 292 -9.88 -11.54 -0.77
CA GLN A 292 -9.37 -12.16 0.45
C GLN A 292 -10.42 -12.21 1.54
N THR A 293 -10.34 -13.25 2.35
CA THR A 293 -11.20 -13.45 3.50
C THR A 293 -10.37 -13.93 4.68
N SER A 294 -10.82 -13.62 5.89
CA SER A 294 -10.17 -14.08 7.11
C SER A 294 -11.14 -14.26 8.26
N TYR A 295 -10.68 -14.98 9.25
CA TYR A 295 -11.32 -15.07 10.55
C TYR A 295 -10.29 -14.96 11.67
N LEU A 296 -10.57 -14.07 12.63
CA LEU A 296 -9.75 -13.80 13.79
C LEU A 296 -10.34 -14.48 15.04
N PHE A 297 -9.58 -15.39 15.65
CA PHE A 297 -9.96 -16.12 16.88
C PHE A 297 -9.35 -15.40 18.09
N ASP A 298 -10.18 -15.07 19.07
CA ASP A 298 -9.78 -14.50 20.38
C ASP A 298 -8.80 -13.32 20.30
N LYS A 299 -8.83 -12.57 19.18
CA LYS A 299 -7.86 -11.49 18.87
C LYS A 299 -6.39 -11.93 18.92
N LYS A 300 -6.14 -13.22 18.77
CA LYS A 300 -4.80 -13.82 18.88
C LYS A 300 -4.35 -14.56 17.64
N TRP A 301 -5.24 -15.32 17.02
CA TRP A 301 -4.94 -16.11 15.85
C TRP A 301 -5.83 -15.72 14.69
N GLU A 302 -5.25 -15.49 13.54
CA GLU A 302 -5.98 -15.21 12.31
C GLU A 302 -5.59 -16.20 11.24
N ILE A 303 -6.58 -16.75 10.57
CA ILE A 303 -6.41 -17.50 9.33
C ILE A 303 -6.96 -16.66 8.18
N ALA A 304 -6.27 -16.66 7.05
CA ALA A 304 -6.65 -15.87 5.89
C ALA A 304 -6.41 -16.64 4.60
N LEU A 305 -7.31 -16.43 3.63
CA LEU A 305 -7.20 -16.94 2.27
C LEU A 305 -7.31 -15.78 1.29
N ARG A 306 -6.44 -15.75 0.29
CA ARG A 306 -6.42 -14.76 -0.78
C ARG A 306 -6.27 -15.41 -2.14
N ASN A 307 -7.06 -14.95 -3.11
CA ASN A 307 -6.83 -15.21 -4.51
C ASN A 307 -6.65 -13.88 -5.25
N SER A 308 -5.62 -13.77 -6.05
CA SER A 308 -5.28 -12.57 -6.80
C SER A 308 -4.99 -12.95 -8.24
N THR A 309 -5.58 -12.23 -9.19
CA THR A 309 -5.41 -12.53 -10.61
C THR A 309 -5.09 -11.25 -11.38
N LEU A 310 -4.09 -11.33 -12.25
CA LEU A 310 -3.72 -10.30 -13.23
C LEU A 310 -4.13 -10.73 -14.62
N PHE A 311 -4.67 -9.77 -15.37
CA PHE A 311 -5.10 -9.90 -16.77
C PHE A 311 -4.43 -8.79 -17.60
N PRO A 312 -3.27 -9.07 -18.24
CA PRO A 312 -2.68 -8.13 -19.19
C PRO A 312 -3.57 -8.04 -20.44
N GLU A 313 -3.66 -6.85 -21.02
CA GLU A 313 -4.32 -6.68 -22.32
C GLU A 313 -3.55 -7.44 -23.42
N SER A 314 -4.27 -7.84 -24.46
CA SER A 314 -3.75 -8.72 -25.53
C SER A 314 -2.45 -8.21 -26.13
N GLU A 315 -2.34 -6.90 -26.37
CA GLU A 315 -1.17 -6.26 -26.95
C GLU A 315 0.11 -6.36 -26.10
N VAL A 316 -0.04 -6.40 -24.75
CA VAL A 316 1.10 -6.49 -23.82
C VAL A 316 1.40 -7.92 -23.38
N GLN A 317 0.54 -8.90 -23.66
CA GLN A 317 0.74 -10.31 -23.27
C GLN A 317 2.09 -10.89 -23.74
N PRO A 318 2.56 -10.66 -24.98
CA PRO A 318 3.85 -11.18 -25.43
C PRO A 318 5.03 -10.64 -24.58
N PHE A 319 4.96 -9.40 -24.15
CA PHE A 319 5.97 -8.74 -23.33
C PHE A 319 5.86 -9.13 -21.84
N ALA A 320 4.65 -9.30 -21.34
CA ALA A 320 4.39 -9.82 -19.99
C ALA A 320 4.78 -11.30 -19.87
N GLY A 321 4.75 -12.05 -20.96
CA GLY A 321 5.11 -13.44 -21.02
C GLY A 321 4.04 -14.41 -20.50
N TYR A 322 2.79 -13.95 -20.39
CA TYR A 322 1.64 -14.78 -19.97
C TYR A 322 0.31 -14.10 -20.34
N LYS A 323 -0.75 -14.89 -20.45
CA LYS A 323 -2.12 -14.37 -20.62
C LYS A 323 -2.82 -14.06 -19.30
N ARG A 324 -2.52 -14.81 -18.26
CA ARG A 324 -3.10 -14.60 -16.93
C ARG A 324 -2.13 -15.08 -15.85
N TRP A 325 -1.96 -14.29 -14.80
CA TRP A 325 -1.24 -14.72 -13.60
C TRP A 325 -2.19 -14.77 -12.41
N ASN A 326 -2.34 -15.97 -11.86
CA ASN A 326 -3.12 -16.22 -10.65
C ASN A 326 -2.20 -16.61 -9.49
N GLN A 327 -2.47 -16.06 -8.31
CA GLN A 327 -1.80 -16.39 -7.06
C GLN A 327 -2.85 -16.69 -6.00
N THR A 328 -2.81 -17.90 -5.45
CA THR A 328 -3.60 -18.26 -4.25
C THR A 328 -2.67 -18.32 -3.06
N THR A 329 -3.05 -17.67 -1.96
CA THR A 329 -2.25 -17.59 -0.74
C THR A 329 -3.10 -17.98 0.46
N PHE A 330 -2.60 -18.90 1.28
CA PHE A 330 -3.11 -19.19 2.61
C PHE A 330 -2.15 -18.61 3.65
N GLY A 331 -2.68 -17.98 4.69
CA GLY A 331 -1.88 -17.32 5.72
C GLY A 331 -2.39 -17.60 7.13
N VAL A 332 -1.46 -17.64 8.07
CA VAL A 332 -1.72 -17.74 9.50
C VAL A 332 -0.93 -16.65 10.22
N THR A 333 -1.60 -15.89 11.06
CA THR A 333 -0.97 -14.85 11.89
C THR A 333 -1.22 -15.11 13.37
N ARG A 334 -0.17 -15.04 14.17
CA ARG A 334 -0.24 -15.01 15.64
C ARG A 334 0.03 -13.59 16.10
N TYR A 335 -0.98 -12.94 16.68
CA TYR A 335 -0.84 -11.65 17.35
C TYR A 335 -0.42 -11.88 18.81
N ILE A 336 0.75 -11.37 19.19
CA ILE A 336 1.31 -11.45 20.55
C ILE A 336 0.95 -10.15 21.31
N ILE A 337 1.28 -8.99 20.70
CA ILE A 337 0.88 -7.67 21.20
C ILE A 337 0.24 -6.92 20.02
N GLY A 338 -0.97 -7.32 19.63
CA GLY A 338 -1.63 -6.75 18.46
C GLY A 338 -0.74 -6.75 17.22
N HIS A 339 -0.79 -5.65 16.45
CA HIS A 339 0.06 -5.46 15.29
C HIS A 339 1.51 -5.03 15.62
N SER A 340 1.83 -4.79 16.90
CA SER A 340 3.17 -4.37 17.33
C SER A 340 4.15 -5.51 17.47
N LEU A 341 3.67 -6.68 17.85
CA LEU A 341 4.45 -7.91 17.88
C LEU A 341 3.61 -9.05 17.35
N LYS A 342 3.96 -9.54 16.18
CA LYS A 342 3.26 -10.66 15.55
C LYS A 342 4.20 -11.54 14.75
N VAL A 343 3.78 -12.80 14.61
CA VAL A 343 4.41 -13.80 13.77
C VAL A 343 3.43 -14.17 12.67
N GLN A 344 3.92 -14.26 11.44
CA GLN A 344 3.12 -14.61 10.26
C GLN A 344 3.80 -15.72 9.48
N ALA A 345 3.01 -16.65 8.98
CA ALA A 345 3.42 -17.62 7.98
C ALA A 345 2.41 -17.61 6.83
N ASP A 346 2.89 -17.67 5.61
CA ASP A 346 2.02 -17.83 4.45
C ASP A 346 2.60 -18.82 3.44
N MET A 347 1.70 -19.43 2.68
CA MET A 347 2.01 -20.33 1.57
C MET A 347 1.24 -19.87 0.34
N SER A 348 1.94 -19.66 -0.75
CA SER A 348 1.36 -19.20 -2.02
C SER A 348 1.66 -20.17 -3.14
N TYR A 349 0.67 -20.36 -4.01
CA TYR A 349 0.85 -21.01 -5.30
C TYR A 349 0.67 -19.99 -6.41
N ASN A 350 1.66 -19.88 -7.29
CA ASN A 350 1.64 -19.02 -8.46
C ASN A 350 1.43 -19.84 -9.72
N HIS A 351 0.46 -19.45 -10.52
CA HIS A 351 0.15 -20.07 -11.80
C HIS A 351 0.04 -19.02 -12.91
N ARG A 352 0.81 -19.19 -13.99
CA ARG A 352 0.73 -18.34 -15.18
C ARG A 352 0.25 -19.17 -16.36
N SER A 353 -0.94 -18.84 -16.86
CA SER A 353 -1.50 -19.52 -18.04
C SER A 353 -0.78 -19.08 -19.31
N GLU A 354 -0.49 -20.04 -20.20
CA GLU A 354 0.21 -19.81 -21.46
C GLU A 354 1.49 -18.99 -21.28
N SER A 355 2.24 -19.36 -20.24
CA SER A 355 3.54 -18.73 -19.94
C SER A 355 4.60 -19.19 -20.93
N ILE A 356 5.42 -18.23 -21.39
CA ILE A 356 6.61 -18.52 -22.21
C ILE A 356 7.63 -19.36 -21.40
N ASP A 357 7.70 -19.15 -20.08
CA ASP A 357 8.54 -19.92 -19.18
C ASP A 357 7.72 -20.91 -18.35
N PRO A 358 7.88 -22.23 -18.56
CA PRO A 358 7.15 -23.25 -17.81
C PRO A 358 7.50 -23.29 -16.32
N ASN A 359 8.62 -22.71 -15.90
CA ASN A 359 9.06 -22.67 -14.50
C ASN A 359 8.36 -21.58 -13.67
N TYR A 360 7.46 -20.82 -14.25
CA TYR A 360 6.67 -19.82 -13.53
C TYR A 360 5.64 -20.38 -12.55
N ASN A 361 5.27 -21.66 -12.71
CA ASN A 361 4.39 -22.34 -11.75
C ASN A 361 5.20 -22.76 -10.55
N ARG A 362 4.98 -22.10 -9.39
CA ARG A 362 5.82 -22.29 -8.20
C ARG A 362 5.06 -22.12 -6.90
N TRP A 363 5.55 -22.79 -5.88
CA TRP A 363 5.15 -22.61 -4.51
C TRP A 363 6.09 -21.66 -3.79
N GLU A 364 5.57 -20.88 -2.87
CA GLU A 364 6.35 -20.03 -1.97
C GLU A 364 5.84 -20.22 -0.55
N ILE A 365 6.74 -20.54 0.39
CA ILE A 365 6.46 -20.64 1.82
C ILE A 365 7.29 -19.59 2.51
N ARG A 366 6.63 -18.75 3.33
CA ARG A 366 7.33 -17.63 3.99
C ARG A 366 6.96 -17.57 5.47
N PHE A 367 7.92 -17.09 6.25
CA PHE A 367 7.78 -16.81 7.67
C PHE A 367 8.29 -15.40 7.96
N GLN A 368 7.56 -14.64 8.80
CA GLN A 368 7.93 -13.29 9.18
C GLN A 368 7.69 -13.05 10.67
N LEU A 369 8.66 -12.41 11.31
CA LEU A 369 8.52 -11.78 12.61
C LEU A 369 8.45 -10.27 12.44
N GLU A 370 7.43 -9.64 13.00
CA GLU A 370 7.27 -8.19 13.04
C GLU A 370 7.33 -7.68 14.47
N LEU A 371 8.16 -6.63 14.66
CA LEU A 371 8.26 -5.87 15.90
C LEU A 371 8.10 -4.39 15.60
N GLY A 372 7.26 -3.69 16.34
CA GLY A 372 7.05 -2.25 16.27
C GLY A 372 6.76 -1.62 17.62
N LEU A 373 7.22 -0.38 17.78
CA LEU A 373 7.00 0.44 18.96
C LEU A 373 6.12 1.62 18.63
#